data_909538785a89c96ec2370ba168e5bba9
#
_entry.id   909538785a89c96ec2370ba168e5bba9
#
_cell.length_a   1.000
_cell.length_b   1.000
_cell.length_c   1.000
_cell.angle_alpha   90.00
_cell.angle_beta   90.00
_cell.angle_gamma   90.00
#
_symmetry.space_group_name_H-M   'P 1'
#
loop_
_entity.id
_entity.type
_entity.pdbx_description
1 polymer ?
#
loop_
_entity_poly.entity_id
_entity_poly.type
_entity_poly.pdbx_seq_one_letter_code
_entity_poly.pdbx_strand_id
1 'polypeptide(L)'
;MATAKSVIDVILGEAKGKSYQDMLHIASVIANRSRDLRESLENVVQNKNEFNAYGKPLPPGVGKYRSLAEKALAEVKTKGPVTPAQFYATPSAVKNLPKGLKKVTSTDGHDYFVDPQKRAIGTAV
;
A
#
# COMPACT_ATOMS: atom_id res chain seq x y z
N MET A 1 7.63 -20.63 -6.70
CA MET A 1 7.38 -19.18 -6.78
C MET A 1 7.62 -18.51 -5.45
N ALA A 2 8.22 -17.34 -5.47
CA ALA A 2 8.45 -16.61 -4.23
C ALA A 2 7.13 -16.12 -3.63
N THR A 3 7.02 -16.28 -2.32
CA THR A 3 5.87 -15.79 -1.55
C THR A 3 6.19 -14.38 -1.08
N ALA A 4 5.22 -13.48 -1.16
CA ALA A 4 5.41 -12.08 -0.78
C ALA A 4 5.52 -11.98 0.75
N LYS A 5 6.73 -11.77 1.27
CA LYS A 5 7.00 -11.66 2.72
C LYS A 5 7.81 -10.44 3.10
N SER A 6 8.25 -9.64 2.14
CA SER A 6 8.94 -8.38 2.42
C SER A 6 8.06 -7.21 2.03
N VAL A 7 8.43 -6.01 2.50
CA VAL A 7 7.73 -4.79 2.10
C VAL A 7 7.79 -4.61 0.58
N ILE A 8 8.95 -4.87 -0.02
CA ILE A 8 9.11 -4.79 -1.49
C ILE A 8 8.16 -5.75 -2.20
N ASP A 9 8.10 -7.00 -1.71
CA ASP A 9 7.21 -8.00 -2.32
C ASP A 9 5.75 -7.59 -2.23
N VAL A 10 5.34 -7.01 -1.10
CA VAL A 10 3.96 -6.55 -0.94
C VAL A 10 3.65 -5.42 -1.92
N ILE A 11 4.58 -4.46 -2.08
CA ILE A 11 4.40 -3.39 -3.07
C ILE A 11 4.23 -4.01 -4.47
N LEU A 12 5.07 -4.97 -4.83
CA LEU A 12 4.97 -5.64 -6.12
C LEU A 12 3.63 -6.36 -6.29
N GLY A 13 3.22 -7.10 -5.28
CA GLY A 13 1.98 -7.87 -5.34
C GLY A 13 0.74 -7.00 -5.37
N GLU A 14 0.75 -5.89 -4.65
CA GLU A 14 -0.38 -4.96 -4.61
C GLU A 14 -0.47 -4.14 -5.91
N ALA A 15 0.66 -3.69 -6.43
CA ALA A 15 0.70 -2.90 -7.66
C ALA A 15 0.47 -3.75 -8.92
N LYS A 16 0.83 -5.04 -8.89
CA LYS A 16 0.63 -5.97 -10.01
C LYS A 16 1.16 -5.46 -11.35
N GLY A 17 2.34 -4.83 -11.30
CA GLY A 17 2.95 -4.31 -12.53
C GLY A 17 2.40 -2.98 -13.02
N LYS A 18 1.60 -2.29 -12.22
CA LYS A 18 1.15 -0.94 -12.55
C LYS A 18 2.32 0.03 -12.45
N SER A 19 2.06 1.30 -12.68
CA SER A 19 3.09 2.32 -12.81
C SER A 19 3.93 2.51 -11.55
N TYR A 20 5.08 3.17 -11.73
CA TYR A 20 5.90 3.63 -10.61
C TYR A 20 5.09 4.52 -9.66
N GLN A 21 4.20 5.35 -10.20
CA GLN A 21 3.34 6.21 -9.38
C GLN A 21 2.45 5.40 -8.46
N ASP A 22 1.91 4.28 -8.92
CA ASP A 22 1.10 3.43 -8.06
C ASP A 22 1.95 2.80 -6.96
N MET A 23 3.15 2.31 -7.29
CA MET A 23 4.07 1.76 -6.30
C MET A 23 4.47 2.80 -5.25
N LEU A 24 4.71 4.02 -5.69
CA LEU A 24 5.08 5.13 -4.81
C LEU A 24 3.95 5.47 -3.84
N HIS A 25 2.70 5.45 -4.33
CA HIS A 25 1.53 5.70 -3.48
C HIS A 25 1.28 4.55 -2.51
N ILE A 26 1.46 3.29 -2.94
CA ILE A 26 1.34 2.14 -2.04
C ILE A 26 2.40 2.22 -0.94
N ALA A 27 3.65 2.52 -1.29
CA ALA A 27 4.73 2.70 -0.32
C ALA A 27 4.39 3.82 0.67
N SER A 28 3.74 4.89 0.19
CA SER A 28 3.31 6.00 1.04
C SER A 28 2.25 5.58 2.04
N VAL A 29 1.28 4.77 1.62
CA VAL A 29 0.25 4.24 2.53
C VAL A 29 0.90 3.39 3.61
N ILE A 30 1.85 2.52 3.24
CA ILE A 30 2.57 1.70 4.22
C ILE A 30 3.30 2.58 5.22
N ALA A 31 4.01 3.61 4.74
CA ALA A 31 4.73 4.54 5.61
C ALA A 31 3.79 5.32 6.54
N ASN A 32 2.64 5.78 6.03
CA ASN A 32 1.66 6.50 6.82
C ASN A 32 1.09 5.61 7.93
N ARG A 33 0.78 4.36 7.63
CA ARG A 33 0.29 3.41 8.62
C ARG A 33 1.36 3.07 9.65
N SER A 34 2.62 2.90 9.21
CA SER A 34 3.75 2.66 10.11
C SER A 34 3.88 3.78 11.14
N ARG A 35 3.79 5.04 10.67
CA ARG A 35 3.85 6.21 11.54
C ARG A 35 2.68 6.21 12.52
N ASP A 36 1.47 6.02 12.02
CA ASP A 36 0.25 6.14 12.83
C ASP A 36 0.12 5.01 13.84
N LEU A 37 0.55 3.80 13.48
CA LEU A 37 0.50 2.63 14.36
C LEU A 37 1.73 2.51 15.25
N ARG A 38 2.78 3.27 14.95
CA ARG A 38 4.09 3.18 15.63
C ARG A 38 4.66 1.77 15.51
N GLU A 39 4.57 1.19 14.32
CA GLU A 39 5.07 -0.13 14.01
C GLU A 39 6.04 -0.06 12.85
N SER A 40 6.88 -1.09 12.71
CA SER A 40 7.80 -1.19 11.57
C SER A 40 7.01 -1.37 10.28
N LEU A 41 7.63 -0.99 9.15
CA LEU A 41 7.04 -1.23 7.84
C LEU A 41 6.74 -2.72 7.65
N GLU A 42 7.64 -3.58 8.12
CA GLU A 42 7.49 -5.03 8.02
C GLU A 42 6.27 -5.53 8.78
N ASN A 43 6.02 -4.99 9.98
CA ASN A 43 4.84 -5.37 10.76
C ASN A 43 3.55 -4.88 10.09
N VAL A 44 3.57 -3.67 9.54
CA VAL A 44 2.40 -3.10 8.88
C VAL A 44 1.92 -3.98 7.74
N VAL A 45 2.83 -4.45 6.88
CA VAL A 45 2.44 -5.22 5.70
C VAL A 45 1.96 -6.63 6.02
N GLN A 46 2.19 -7.11 7.24
CA GLN A 46 1.73 -8.43 7.66
C GLN A 46 0.23 -8.48 7.95
N ASN A 47 -0.44 -7.33 8.02
CA ASN A 47 -1.88 -7.29 8.22
C ASN A 47 -2.60 -7.67 6.92
N LYS A 48 -3.04 -8.92 6.84
CA LYS A 48 -3.65 -9.48 5.63
C LYS A 48 -4.98 -8.82 5.26
N ASN A 49 -5.66 -8.20 6.20
CA ASN A 49 -6.90 -7.48 5.92
C ASN A 49 -6.64 -6.20 5.15
N GLU A 50 -5.42 -5.66 5.28
CA GLU A 50 -5.02 -4.42 4.62
C GLU A 50 -4.17 -4.69 3.37
N PHE A 51 -3.31 -5.72 3.44
CA PHE A 51 -2.35 -6.02 2.37
C PHE A 51 -2.51 -7.47 1.94
N ASN A 52 -3.43 -7.70 1.02
CA ASN A 52 -3.77 -9.04 0.54
C ASN A 52 -2.58 -9.79 -0.03
N ALA A 53 -1.60 -9.07 -0.59
CA ALA A 53 -0.47 -9.71 -1.23
C ALA A 53 0.45 -10.43 -0.24
N TYR A 54 0.47 -10.01 1.04
CA TYR A 54 1.35 -10.64 2.02
C TYR A 54 1.01 -12.13 2.18
N GLY A 55 2.03 -12.95 2.11
CA GLY A 55 1.88 -14.40 2.27
C GLY A 55 1.41 -15.13 1.03
N LYS A 56 1.16 -14.42 -0.06
CA LYS A 56 0.70 -15.03 -1.32
C LYS A 56 1.81 -15.05 -2.34
N PRO A 57 1.75 -15.97 -3.32
CA PRO A 57 2.71 -15.96 -4.41
C PRO A 57 2.64 -14.65 -5.20
N LEU A 58 3.79 -14.17 -5.65
CA LEU A 58 3.83 -12.99 -6.51
C LEU A 58 3.19 -13.30 -7.86
N PRO A 59 2.44 -12.36 -8.45
CA PRO A 59 1.89 -12.56 -9.79
C PRO A 59 3.00 -12.80 -10.81
N PRO A 60 2.74 -13.62 -11.86
CA PRO A 60 3.74 -13.85 -12.89
C PRO A 60 4.19 -12.55 -13.55
N GLY A 61 5.49 -12.43 -13.79
CA GLY A 61 6.07 -11.30 -14.51
C GLY A 61 6.31 -10.04 -13.67
N VAL A 62 5.87 -9.96 -12.40
CA VAL A 62 6.07 -8.74 -11.63
C VAL A 62 7.52 -8.56 -11.16
N GLY A 63 8.32 -9.64 -11.15
CA GLY A 63 9.71 -9.56 -10.69
C GLY A 63 10.56 -8.56 -11.46
N LYS A 64 10.24 -8.33 -12.74
CA LYS A 64 10.97 -7.34 -13.55
C LYS A 64 10.79 -5.91 -13.05
N TYR A 65 9.80 -5.65 -12.19
CA TYR A 65 9.56 -4.34 -11.63
C TYR A 65 10.15 -4.18 -10.22
N ARG A 66 10.93 -5.16 -9.75
CA ARG A 66 11.47 -5.14 -8.38
C ARG A 66 12.32 -3.90 -8.11
N SER A 67 13.17 -3.51 -9.07
CA SER A 67 14.01 -2.33 -8.88
C SER A 67 13.17 -1.05 -8.77
N LEU A 68 12.04 -0.98 -9.46
CA LEU A 68 11.12 0.15 -9.32
C LEU A 68 10.46 0.17 -7.95
N ALA A 69 10.07 -1.00 -7.44
CA ALA A 69 9.48 -1.09 -6.10
C ALA A 69 10.50 -0.69 -5.03
N GLU A 70 11.75 -1.12 -5.18
CA GLU A 70 12.84 -0.72 -4.29
C GLU A 70 13.05 0.79 -4.32
N LYS A 71 13.05 1.37 -5.51
CA LYS A 71 13.19 2.82 -5.68
C LYS A 71 12.02 3.57 -5.05
N ALA A 72 10.80 3.08 -5.23
CA ALA A 72 9.62 3.71 -4.64
C ALA A 72 9.71 3.74 -3.11
N LEU A 73 10.07 2.61 -2.50
CA LEU A 73 10.21 2.55 -1.05
C LEU A 73 11.34 3.45 -0.55
N ALA A 74 12.48 3.45 -1.24
CA ALA A 74 13.61 4.30 -0.88
C ALA A 74 13.24 5.78 -0.97
N GLU A 75 12.51 6.17 -1.99
CA GLU A 75 12.08 7.56 -2.16
C GLU A 75 11.16 7.99 -1.01
N VAL A 76 10.20 7.16 -0.63
CA VAL A 76 9.30 7.45 0.49
C VAL A 76 10.08 7.54 1.81
N LYS A 77 11.05 6.65 2.01
CA LYS A 77 11.86 6.65 3.23
C LYS A 77 12.72 7.91 3.36
N THR A 78 13.21 8.45 2.23
CA THR A 78 14.12 9.60 2.26
C THR A 78 13.39 10.93 2.13
N LYS A 79 12.33 11.00 1.34
CA LYS A 79 11.62 12.26 1.04
C LYS A 79 10.26 12.36 1.71
N GLY A 80 9.77 11.27 2.29
CA GLY A 80 8.45 11.20 2.90
C GLY A 80 7.38 10.75 1.92
N PRO A 81 6.18 10.44 2.45
CA PRO A 81 5.05 10.01 1.63
C PRO A 81 4.63 11.07 0.62
N VAL A 82 4.21 10.63 -0.56
CA VAL A 82 3.72 11.53 -1.62
C VAL A 82 2.22 11.81 -1.49
N THR A 83 1.54 11.11 -0.60
CA THR A 83 0.12 11.27 -0.35
C THR A 83 -0.15 11.04 1.14
N PRO A 84 -1.15 11.70 1.74
CA PRO A 84 -1.55 11.42 3.12
C PRO A 84 -2.42 10.17 3.23
N ALA A 85 -2.71 9.47 2.14
CA ALA A 85 -3.63 8.34 2.13
C ALA A 85 -3.22 7.23 3.09
N GLN A 86 -4.21 6.61 3.70
CA GLN A 86 -4.06 5.49 4.63
C GLN A 86 -4.78 4.24 4.12
N PHE A 87 -5.61 4.40 3.10
CA PHE A 87 -6.40 3.32 2.50
C PHE A 87 -6.30 3.42 0.98
N TYR A 88 -6.40 2.27 0.32
CA TYR A 88 -6.50 2.26 -1.12
C TYR A 88 -7.28 1.02 -1.57
N ALA A 89 -7.85 1.10 -2.78
CA ALA A 89 -8.55 -0.01 -3.39
C ALA A 89 -8.57 0.20 -4.90
N THR A 90 -8.67 -0.91 -5.64
CA THR A 90 -9.03 -0.80 -7.06
C THR A 90 -10.43 -0.19 -7.15
N PRO A 91 -10.77 0.49 -8.26
CA PRO A 91 -12.08 1.14 -8.36
C PRO A 91 -13.25 0.20 -8.06
N SER A 92 -13.17 -1.05 -8.48
CA SER A 92 -14.24 -2.03 -8.23
C SER A 92 -14.34 -2.47 -6.78
N ALA A 93 -13.28 -2.31 -6.00
CA ALA A 93 -13.23 -2.74 -4.60
C ALA A 93 -13.47 -1.59 -3.60
N VAL A 94 -13.64 -0.37 -4.08
CA VAL A 94 -13.86 0.80 -3.20
C VAL A 94 -15.05 0.57 -2.26
N LYS A 95 -16.09 -0.10 -2.75
CA LYS A 95 -17.28 -0.39 -1.95
C LYS A 95 -16.99 -1.24 -0.70
N ASN A 96 -15.84 -1.92 -0.66
CA ASN A 96 -15.45 -2.76 0.48
C ASN A 96 -14.67 -1.99 1.54
N LEU A 97 -14.31 -0.74 1.27
CA LEU A 97 -13.61 0.11 2.23
C LEU A 97 -14.57 0.60 3.31
N PRO A 98 -14.05 0.99 4.49
CA PRO A 98 -14.89 1.62 5.51
C PRO A 98 -15.63 2.84 4.94
N LYS A 99 -16.84 3.08 5.43
CA LYS A 99 -17.63 4.22 4.99
C LYS A 99 -17.05 5.52 5.55
N GLY A 100 -17.27 6.61 4.82
CA GLY A 100 -16.87 7.93 5.28
C GLY A 100 -15.46 8.33 4.90
N LEU A 101 -14.74 7.49 4.18
CA LEU A 101 -13.41 7.86 3.70
C LEU A 101 -13.50 8.89 2.58
N LYS A 102 -12.48 9.74 2.51
CA LYS A 102 -12.39 10.77 1.47
C LYS A 102 -11.29 10.40 0.47
N LYS A 103 -11.64 10.37 -0.81
CA LYS A 103 -10.64 10.14 -1.86
C LYS A 103 -9.76 11.38 -1.99
N VAL A 104 -8.44 11.16 -2.02
CA VAL A 104 -7.46 12.24 -2.14
C VAL A 104 -6.69 12.18 -3.45
N THR A 105 -6.56 11.02 -4.07
CA THR A 105 -5.87 10.89 -5.34
C THR A 105 -6.17 9.53 -5.97
N SER A 106 -5.76 9.36 -7.22
CA SER A 106 -5.86 8.11 -7.96
C SER A 106 -4.60 7.92 -8.78
N THR A 107 -4.29 6.67 -9.03
CA THR A 107 -3.25 6.27 -9.98
C THR A 107 -3.89 5.37 -11.04
N ASP A 108 -3.07 4.80 -11.92
CA ASP A 108 -3.55 3.85 -12.92
C ASP A 108 -4.05 2.53 -12.30
N GLY A 109 -3.72 2.27 -11.03
CA GLY A 109 -4.08 1.00 -10.37
C GLY A 109 -5.10 1.12 -9.26
N HIS A 110 -5.13 2.23 -8.55
CA HIS A 110 -5.92 2.34 -7.31
C HIS A 110 -6.44 3.74 -7.08
N ASP A 111 -7.53 3.82 -6.31
CA ASP A 111 -7.99 5.05 -5.68
C ASP A 111 -7.47 5.06 -4.24
N TYR A 112 -7.10 6.24 -3.74
CA TYR A 112 -6.44 6.42 -2.45
C TYR A 112 -7.26 7.36 -1.57
N PHE A 113 -7.38 7.00 -0.28
CA PHE A 113 -8.32 7.64 0.64
C PHE A 113 -7.68 7.98 1.98
N VAL A 114 -8.20 9.02 2.61
CA VAL A 114 -7.95 9.34 4.02
C VAL A 114 -9.24 9.20 4.81
N ASP A 115 -9.10 9.04 6.13
CA ASP A 115 -10.24 9.07 7.04
C ASP A 115 -10.35 10.46 7.65
N PRO A 116 -11.34 11.28 7.23
CA PRO A 116 -11.48 12.64 7.78
C PRO A 116 -11.78 12.65 9.28
N GLN A 117 -12.32 11.54 9.81
CA GLN A 117 -12.63 11.42 11.22
C GLN A 117 -11.42 10.99 12.05
N LYS A 118 -10.31 10.70 11.38
CA LYS A 118 -9.05 10.29 12.04
C LYS A 118 -9.24 9.12 12.99
N ARG A 119 -10.06 8.15 12.59
CA ARG A 119 -10.22 6.91 13.36
C ARG A 119 -8.88 6.19 13.43
N ALA A 120 -8.64 5.50 14.53
CA ALA A 120 -7.38 4.78 14.70
C ALA A 120 -7.26 3.68 13.64
N ILE A 121 -6.16 3.72 12.90
CA ILE A 121 -5.86 2.74 11.86
C ILE A 121 -5.51 1.42 12.53
N GLY A 122 -6.00 0.32 11.97
CA GLY A 122 -5.68 -1.01 12.48
C GLY A 122 -6.48 -1.42 13.70
N THR A 123 -7.31 -0.54 14.26
CA THR A 123 -8.26 -0.96 15.29
C THR A 123 -9.44 -1.63 14.63
N ALA A 124 -10.00 -2.61 15.29
CA ALA A 124 -11.25 -3.21 14.85
C ALA A 124 -12.34 -2.14 14.94
N VAL A 125 -12.92 -1.86 13.85
CA VAL A 125 -14.01 -0.90 13.78
C VAL A 125 -15.31 -1.63 13.49
#